data_55be777979fcf0b4244197984aa06599
#
_entry.id   55be777979fcf0b4244197984aa06599
#
_cell.length_a   1.000
_cell.length_b   1.000
_cell.length_c   1.000
_cell.angle_alpha   90.00
_cell.angle_beta   90.00
_cell.angle_gamma   90.00
#
_symmetry.space_group_name_H-M   'P 1'
#
loop_
_entity.id
_entity.type
_entity.pdbx_description
1 polymer ?
#
loop_
_entity_poly.entity_id
_entity_poly.type
_entity_poly.pdbx_seq_one_letter_code
_entity_poly.pdbx_strand_id
1 'polypeptide(L)'
;MHRAHFQNVIIKHLPPTCTTHFGKRLVSYDDPSSGPITLHFKDGTTAECDVLVGADGIKSAVRAKLFANLAKEGKVSEAEAQAPNPVWSGSVAYRGLIPKETLEAKFPGHRALKDDIIVRYVSLQS
;
A
#
# COMPACT_ATOMS: atom_id res chain seq x y z
N MET A 1 -13.78 -6.79 8.03
CA MET A 1 -13.36 -5.68 8.92
C MET A 1 -13.11 -4.43 8.08
N HIS A 2 -13.66 -3.29 8.49
CA HIS A 2 -13.46 -2.02 7.76
C HIS A 2 -12.03 -1.52 7.97
N ARG A 3 -11.35 -1.07 6.90
CA ARG A 3 -9.94 -0.64 6.92
C ARG A 3 -9.66 0.44 7.99
N ALA A 4 -10.55 1.40 8.15
CA ALA A 4 -10.40 2.47 9.16
C ALA A 4 -10.44 1.91 10.60
N HIS A 5 -11.29 0.93 10.88
CA HIS A 5 -11.32 0.26 12.17
C HIS A 5 -10.01 -0.47 12.49
N PHE A 6 -9.48 -1.18 11.50
CA PHE A 6 -8.20 -1.87 11.65
C PHE A 6 -7.04 -0.91 11.94
N GLN A 7 -6.97 0.20 11.18
CA GLN A 7 -5.97 1.23 11.44
C GLN A 7 -6.09 1.83 12.84
N ASN A 8 -7.31 2.15 13.28
CA ASN A 8 -7.53 2.70 14.62
C ASN A 8 -7.10 1.73 15.74
N VAL A 9 -7.31 0.42 15.56
CA VAL A 9 -6.83 -0.58 16.52
C VAL A 9 -5.31 -0.57 16.60
N ILE A 10 -4.61 -0.57 15.46
CA ILE A 10 -3.14 -0.53 15.44
C ILE A 10 -2.62 0.72 16.13
N ILE A 11 -3.16 1.89 15.79
CA ILE A 11 -2.72 3.18 16.33
C ILE A 11 -2.85 3.23 17.86
N LYS A 12 -3.93 2.69 18.41
CA LYS A 12 -4.14 2.62 19.86
C LYS A 12 -3.10 1.80 20.62
N HIS A 13 -2.40 0.91 19.91
CA HIS A 13 -1.37 0.04 20.50
C HIS A 13 0.06 0.51 20.21
N LEU A 14 0.21 1.65 19.52
CA LEU A 14 1.53 2.23 19.33
C LEU A 14 2.06 2.81 20.64
N PRO A 15 3.37 2.67 20.91
CA PRO A 15 3.98 3.27 22.09
C PRO A 15 3.87 4.81 22.05
N PRO A 16 3.85 5.48 23.20
CA PRO A 16 3.73 6.95 23.29
C PRO A 16 4.83 7.72 22.56
N THR A 17 5.98 7.07 22.32
CA THR A 17 7.13 7.62 21.57
C THR A 17 6.91 7.62 20.05
N CYS A 18 5.86 6.95 19.58
CA CYS A 18 5.55 6.86 18.16
C CYS A 18 4.59 7.99 17.75
N THR A 19 5.03 8.85 16.85
CA THR A 19 4.17 9.91 16.27
C THR A 19 3.60 9.46 14.94
N THR A 20 2.28 9.64 14.76
CA THR A 20 1.58 9.24 13.54
C THR A 20 1.12 10.47 12.76
N HIS A 21 1.51 10.56 11.49
CA HIS A 21 1.11 11.62 10.57
C HIS A 21 0.25 11.06 9.45
N PHE A 22 -1.02 11.48 9.38
CA PHE A 22 -1.94 11.10 8.31
C PHE A 22 -1.90 12.08 7.14
N GLY A 23 -2.32 11.59 5.96
CA GLY A 23 -2.38 12.42 4.75
C GLY A 23 -1.02 12.76 4.15
N LYS A 24 0.08 12.26 4.71
CA LYS A 24 1.43 12.46 4.21
C LYS A 24 1.78 11.42 3.15
N ARG A 25 1.74 11.82 1.89
CA ARG A 25 2.15 10.96 0.78
C ARG A 25 3.58 11.28 0.39
N LEU A 26 4.49 10.35 0.66
CA LEU A 26 5.87 10.44 0.22
C LEU A 26 5.93 10.39 -1.33
N VAL A 27 6.68 11.29 -1.94
CA VAL A 27 6.93 11.33 -3.39
C VAL A 27 8.37 11.05 -3.74
N SER A 28 9.32 11.44 -2.87
CA SER A 28 10.75 11.13 -3.03
C SER A 28 11.46 11.29 -1.70
N TYR A 29 12.71 10.87 -1.66
CA TYR A 29 13.62 11.16 -0.55
C TYR A 29 15.03 11.40 -1.07
N ASP A 30 15.82 12.14 -0.34
CA ASP A 30 17.25 12.31 -0.57
C ASP A 30 18.01 11.61 0.57
N ASP A 31 18.94 10.74 0.16
CA ASP A 31 19.76 9.92 1.03
C ASP A 31 21.24 10.33 0.79
N PRO A 32 21.74 11.34 1.51
CA PRO A 32 23.12 11.76 1.37
C PRO A 32 24.06 10.74 1.99
N SER A 33 25.33 10.73 1.52
CA SER A 33 26.36 9.83 2.06
C SER A 33 26.69 10.11 3.53
N SER A 34 26.34 11.29 4.04
CA SER A 34 26.45 11.67 5.45
C SER A 34 25.33 12.65 5.81
N GLY A 35 24.71 12.44 6.95
CA GLY A 35 23.59 13.26 7.42
C GLY A 35 22.24 12.55 7.35
N PRO A 36 21.17 13.22 7.76
CA PRO A 36 19.84 12.65 7.79
C PRO A 36 19.26 12.47 6.37
N ILE A 37 18.37 11.49 6.23
CA ILE A 37 17.55 11.28 5.04
C ILE A 37 16.45 12.35 5.03
N THR A 38 16.32 13.11 3.95
CA THR A 38 15.26 14.10 3.79
C THR A 38 14.10 13.53 3.00
N LEU A 39 12.91 13.54 3.57
CA LEU A 39 11.66 13.06 2.97
C LEU A 39 10.90 14.21 2.32
N HIS A 40 10.40 14.02 1.10
CA HIS A 40 9.58 14.99 0.37
C HIS A 40 8.16 14.48 0.20
N PHE A 41 7.18 15.24 0.69
CA PHE A 41 5.77 14.87 0.61
C PHE A 41 5.03 15.64 -0.49
N LYS A 42 3.94 15.05 -0.98
CA LYS A 42 3.12 15.63 -2.06
C LYS A 42 2.53 17.00 -1.70
N ASP A 43 2.35 17.30 -0.43
CA ASP A 43 1.84 18.59 0.08
C ASP A 43 2.92 19.69 0.17
N GLY A 44 4.13 19.40 -0.32
CA GLY A 44 5.26 20.33 -0.32
C GLY A 44 6.03 20.39 1.01
N THR A 45 5.60 19.65 2.04
CA THR A 45 6.34 19.58 3.30
C THR A 45 7.49 18.59 3.23
N THR A 46 8.47 18.75 4.13
CA THR A 46 9.60 17.84 4.29
C THR A 46 9.69 17.32 5.73
N ALA A 47 10.42 16.23 5.92
CA ALA A 47 10.81 15.72 7.22
C ALA A 47 12.18 15.05 7.12
N GLU A 48 12.86 14.90 8.25
CA GLU A 48 14.18 14.26 8.33
C GLU A 48 14.11 13.01 9.21
N CYS A 49 14.92 12.00 8.89
CA CYS A 49 15.07 10.78 9.67
C CYS A 49 16.45 10.15 9.45
N ASP A 50 16.90 9.35 10.41
CA ASP A 50 18.15 8.59 10.30
C ASP A 50 17.94 7.25 9.57
N VAL A 51 16.70 6.72 9.60
CA VAL A 51 16.34 5.46 8.95
C VAL A 51 14.97 5.58 8.31
N LEU A 52 14.85 5.17 7.05
CA LEU A 52 13.60 5.12 6.32
C LEU A 52 13.18 3.67 6.03
N VAL A 53 11.99 3.28 6.50
CA VAL A 53 11.39 1.98 6.20
C VAL A 53 10.21 2.14 5.24
N GLY A 54 10.37 1.66 4.02
CA GLY A 54 9.34 1.71 2.98
C GLY A 54 8.31 0.60 3.11
N ALA A 55 7.14 0.89 3.71
CA ALA A 55 5.98 0.00 3.78
C ALA A 55 4.78 0.52 2.96
N ASP A 56 5.06 1.24 1.88
CA ASP A 56 4.12 2.01 1.06
C ASP A 56 3.48 1.21 -0.10
N GLY A 57 3.60 -0.14 -0.06
CA GLY A 57 2.83 -1.06 -0.87
C GLY A 57 3.35 -1.30 -2.29
N ILE A 58 2.49 -1.81 -3.16
CA ILE A 58 2.87 -2.26 -4.51
C ILE A 58 3.43 -1.13 -5.40
N LYS A 59 2.97 0.10 -5.20
CA LYS A 59 3.45 1.30 -5.91
C LYS A 59 4.41 2.12 -5.04
N SER A 60 5.29 1.43 -4.31
CA SER A 60 6.23 2.03 -3.37
C SER A 60 7.15 3.06 -4.02
N ALA A 61 7.10 4.29 -3.52
CA ALA A 61 8.01 5.36 -3.91
C ALA A 61 9.40 5.13 -3.32
N VAL A 62 9.47 4.59 -2.09
CA VAL A 62 10.73 4.26 -1.42
C VAL A 62 11.50 3.22 -2.23
N ARG A 63 10.84 2.11 -2.60
CA ARG A 63 11.45 1.04 -3.38
C ARG A 63 11.94 1.54 -4.75
N ALA A 64 11.12 2.31 -5.47
CA ALA A 64 11.46 2.85 -6.78
C ALA A 64 12.72 3.73 -6.70
N LYS A 65 12.79 4.63 -5.72
CA LYS A 65 13.95 5.51 -5.53
C LYS A 65 15.20 4.73 -5.12
N LEU A 66 15.05 3.73 -4.22
CA LEU A 66 16.16 2.87 -3.80
C LEU A 66 16.82 2.18 -4.99
N PHE A 67 16.03 1.51 -5.84
CA PHE A 67 16.56 0.82 -7.01
C PHE A 67 17.17 1.78 -8.03
N ALA A 68 16.59 2.97 -8.22
CA ALA A 68 17.17 4.00 -9.06
C ALA A 68 18.55 4.48 -8.54
N ASN A 69 18.70 4.62 -7.23
CA ASN A 69 19.98 4.98 -6.63
C ASN A 69 21.00 3.86 -6.77
N LEU A 70 20.62 2.60 -6.50
CA LEU A 70 21.50 1.43 -6.67
C LEU A 70 21.99 1.26 -8.12
N ALA A 71 21.12 1.55 -9.11
CA ALA A 71 21.51 1.51 -10.52
C ALA A 71 22.54 2.61 -10.85
N LYS A 72 22.36 3.83 -10.32
CA LYS A 72 23.33 4.92 -10.50
C LYS A 72 24.71 4.59 -9.90
N GLU A 73 24.72 3.83 -8.82
CA GLU A 73 25.95 3.36 -8.17
C GLU A 73 26.55 2.10 -8.83
N GLY A 74 25.91 1.57 -9.87
CA GLY A 74 26.34 0.36 -10.57
C GLY A 74 26.20 -0.93 -9.74
N LYS A 75 25.40 -0.90 -8.66
CA LYS A 75 25.17 -2.05 -7.77
C LYS A 75 24.11 -3.01 -8.29
N VAL A 76 23.26 -2.56 -9.19
CA VAL A 76 22.24 -3.36 -9.87
C VAL A 76 22.24 -3.02 -11.37
N SER A 77 21.88 -3.97 -12.22
CA SER A 77 21.68 -3.75 -13.65
C SER A 77 20.46 -2.88 -13.93
N GLU A 78 20.37 -2.33 -15.13
CA GLU A 78 19.21 -1.53 -15.54
C GLU A 78 17.91 -2.35 -15.56
N ALA A 79 17.98 -3.63 -15.90
CA ALA A 79 16.86 -4.56 -15.84
C ALA A 79 16.37 -4.77 -14.40
N GLU A 80 17.28 -4.95 -13.45
CA GLU A 80 16.96 -5.08 -12.02
C GLU A 80 16.40 -3.77 -11.46
N ALA A 81 16.84 -2.62 -11.96
CA ALA A 81 16.29 -1.32 -11.57
C ALA A 81 14.81 -1.15 -11.98
N GLN A 82 14.36 -1.86 -13.02
CA GLN A 82 12.94 -1.88 -13.45
C GLN A 82 12.11 -2.92 -12.72
N ALA A 83 12.74 -3.92 -12.07
CA ALA A 83 12.03 -4.99 -11.34
C ALA A 83 11.05 -4.52 -10.24
N PRO A 84 11.26 -3.36 -9.56
CA PRO A 84 10.30 -2.82 -8.60
C PRO A 84 8.96 -2.38 -9.19
N ASN A 85 8.85 -2.23 -10.51
CA ASN A 85 7.62 -1.80 -11.14
C ASN A 85 6.53 -2.89 -11.06
N PRO A 86 5.29 -2.52 -10.71
CA PRO A 86 4.20 -3.47 -10.71
C PRO A 86 3.97 -4.05 -12.11
N VAL A 87 3.86 -5.37 -12.17
CA VAL A 87 3.48 -6.09 -13.40
C VAL A 87 2.05 -6.58 -13.30
N TRP A 88 1.38 -6.65 -14.44
CA TRP A 88 0.02 -7.18 -14.52
C TRP A 88 0.02 -8.69 -14.18
N SER A 89 -0.80 -9.08 -13.20
CA SER A 89 -0.89 -10.48 -12.72
C SER A 89 -1.80 -11.37 -13.57
N GLY A 90 -2.47 -10.81 -14.58
CA GLY A 90 -3.49 -11.53 -15.36
C GLY A 90 -4.84 -11.63 -14.67
N SER A 91 -5.01 -11.06 -13.45
CA SER A 91 -6.22 -11.21 -12.67
C SER A 91 -6.88 -9.87 -12.36
N VAL A 92 -8.21 -9.82 -12.44
CA VAL A 92 -9.04 -8.69 -12.01
C VAL A 92 -9.90 -9.11 -10.82
N ALA A 93 -9.86 -8.33 -9.75
CA ALA A 93 -10.74 -8.52 -8.60
C ALA A 93 -11.80 -7.42 -8.56
N TYR A 94 -13.06 -7.79 -8.71
CA TYR A 94 -14.19 -6.90 -8.48
C TYR A 94 -14.57 -6.92 -7.01
N ARG A 95 -14.65 -5.75 -6.41
CA ARG A 95 -15.02 -5.58 -4.99
C ARG A 95 -16.13 -4.58 -4.86
N GLY A 96 -17.15 -4.94 -4.06
CA GLY A 96 -18.28 -4.05 -3.76
C GLY A 96 -18.82 -4.35 -2.36
N LEU A 97 -19.42 -3.35 -1.74
CA LEU A 97 -20.21 -3.51 -0.52
C LEU A 97 -21.67 -3.40 -0.91
N ILE A 98 -22.43 -4.45 -0.63
CA ILE A 98 -23.87 -4.49 -0.87
C ILE A 98 -24.53 -4.52 0.51
N PRO A 99 -25.41 -3.53 0.85
CA PRO A 99 -26.17 -3.57 2.09
C PRO A 99 -26.97 -4.86 2.20
N LYS A 100 -27.01 -5.45 3.40
CA LYS A 100 -27.70 -6.73 3.64
C LYS A 100 -29.16 -6.67 3.19
N GLU A 101 -29.84 -5.58 3.52
CA GLU A 101 -31.26 -5.34 3.20
C GLU A 101 -31.50 -5.32 1.68
N THR A 102 -30.55 -4.73 0.93
CA THR A 102 -30.63 -4.69 -0.54
C THR A 102 -30.45 -6.08 -1.14
N LEU A 103 -29.53 -6.87 -0.59
CA LEU A 103 -29.28 -8.23 -1.04
C LEU A 103 -30.48 -9.14 -0.72
N GLU A 104 -31.03 -9.02 0.49
CA GLU A 104 -32.17 -9.83 0.94
C GLU A 104 -33.43 -9.52 0.14
N ALA A 105 -33.68 -8.25 -0.17
CA ALA A 105 -34.82 -7.84 -0.99
C ALA A 105 -34.75 -8.37 -2.43
N LYS A 106 -33.56 -8.41 -3.03
CA LYS A 106 -33.38 -8.86 -4.42
C LYS A 106 -33.16 -10.37 -4.55
N PHE A 107 -32.51 -10.97 -3.57
CA PHE A 107 -32.13 -12.39 -3.57
C PHE A 107 -32.35 -13.00 -2.19
N PRO A 108 -33.63 -13.25 -1.77
CA PRO A 108 -33.95 -13.85 -0.49
C PRO A 108 -33.22 -15.18 -0.29
N GLY A 109 -32.61 -15.37 0.87
CA GLY A 109 -31.90 -16.60 1.19
C GLY A 109 -30.55 -16.78 0.48
N HIS A 110 -30.03 -15.73 -0.16
CA HIS A 110 -28.70 -15.78 -0.79
C HIS A 110 -27.63 -16.21 0.21
N ARG A 111 -26.70 -17.05 -0.22
CA ARG A 111 -25.65 -17.63 0.63
C ARG A 111 -24.86 -16.57 1.40
N ALA A 112 -24.58 -15.40 0.80
CA ALA A 112 -23.88 -14.29 1.46
C ALA A 112 -24.65 -13.68 2.64
N LEU A 113 -25.92 -14.01 2.84
CA LEU A 113 -26.70 -13.60 4.01
C LEU A 113 -26.49 -14.53 5.21
N LYS A 114 -25.92 -15.73 4.97
CA LYS A 114 -25.73 -16.78 5.97
C LYS A 114 -24.25 -16.95 6.34
N ASP A 115 -23.36 -16.77 5.37
CA ASP A 115 -21.92 -17.00 5.51
C ASP A 115 -21.19 -15.65 5.63
N ASP A 116 -20.28 -15.53 6.60
CA ASP A 116 -19.52 -14.30 6.87
C ASP A 116 -18.50 -13.94 5.78
N ILE A 117 -18.04 -14.91 5.00
CA ILE A 117 -17.05 -14.72 3.93
C ILE A 117 -17.43 -15.57 2.71
N ILE A 118 -17.61 -14.90 1.54
CA ILE A 118 -17.76 -15.57 0.26
C ILE A 118 -16.69 -15.08 -0.68
N VAL A 119 -15.85 -16.01 -1.14
CA VAL A 119 -14.89 -15.79 -2.23
C VAL A 119 -15.35 -16.57 -3.44
N ARG A 120 -15.60 -15.90 -4.55
CA ARG A 120 -15.86 -16.52 -5.85
C ARG A 120 -14.68 -16.30 -6.77
N TYR A 121 -14.14 -17.37 -7.30
CA TYR A 121 -13.19 -17.35 -8.41
C TYR A 121 -13.98 -17.61 -9.71
N VAL A 122 -13.87 -16.69 -10.66
CA VAL A 122 -14.36 -16.88 -12.02
C VAL A 122 -13.13 -16.97 -12.90
N SER A 123 -12.90 -18.14 -13.50
CA SER A 123 -11.92 -18.31 -14.57
C SER A 123 -12.60 -17.90 -15.87
N LEU A 124 -12.14 -16.83 -16.49
CA LEU A 124 -12.47 -16.53 -17.87
C LEU A 124 -11.54 -17.41 -18.73
N GLN A 125 -12.06 -18.52 -19.22
CA GLN A 125 -11.39 -19.25 -20.29
C GLN A 125 -11.57 -18.43 -21.57
N SER A 126 -10.43 -17.99 -22.13
CA SER A 126 -10.34 -17.40 -23.47
C SER A 126 -10.39 -18.51 -24.52
#